data_50b51eab49262677956e7f307d512f51
#
_entry.id   50b51eab49262677956e7f307d512f51
#
_cell.length_a   1.000
_cell.length_b   1.000
_cell.length_c   1.000
_cell.angle_alpha   90.00
_cell.angle_beta   90.00
_cell.angle_gamma   90.00
#
_symmetry.space_group_name_H-M   'P 1'
#
loop_
_entity.id
_entity.type
_entity.pdbx_description
1 polymer ?
#
loop_
_entity_poly.entity_id
_entity_poly.type
_entity_poly.pdbx_seq_one_letter_code
_entity_poly.pdbx_strand_id
1 'polypeptide(L)'
;MIRVLILLLLPLAAQADTIRIATFNTELSRKGPGLLLRDIQRNDGQVQAVVAVLTEVLPDIVALQGIDWDMDGRTLTALADLLRDKGLDYPHLYSTRPNSGLHSGFDLDGDGRVQGPGDAQGWGLYTGHQGLAVLSRFDIRHSEVRDFSDLLWQDLPGAELPVVDGTPFPSLNAQAHQRLSSTGHWIVPIDTPIGQIDLMTFHASPPVFDGAEDRNGLRNRDEIRLWQVVMDGGLGSAGTGAFVIAGDANLDPVRGDGRKEAVQNLLADPRLQDPEPKDPAGRLHTVEWESAGQMRVDYVLPSADLAIVDAGVFWPQDGSDLQTIARQASRHRLVWVDVSAQ
;
A
#
# COMPACT_ATOMS: atom_id res chain seq x y z
N MET A 1 40.62 -35.55 -46.97
CA MET A 1 39.27 -34.93 -46.78
C MET A 1 39.17 -34.42 -45.36
N ILE A 2 39.35 -33.11 -45.13
CA ILE A 2 39.25 -32.46 -43.82
C ILE A 2 37.78 -32.08 -43.60
N ARG A 3 37.15 -32.68 -42.61
CA ARG A 3 35.81 -32.26 -42.17
C ARG A 3 35.91 -31.07 -41.26
N VAL A 4 35.50 -29.89 -41.72
CA VAL A 4 35.33 -28.68 -40.89
C VAL A 4 34.03 -28.81 -40.10
N LEU A 5 34.16 -28.92 -38.77
CA LEU A 5 33.00 -28.87 -37.87
C LEU A 5 32.70 -27.38 -37.57
N ILE A 6 31.63 -26.86 -38.15
CA ILE A 6 31.14 -25.51 -37.86
C ILE A 6 30.34 -25.60 -36.56
N LEU A 7 30.88 -25.11 -35.46
CA LEU A 7 30.15 -24.92 -34.19
C LEU A 7 29.30 -23.66 -34.33
N LEU A 8 27.96 -23.85 -34.47
CA LEU A 8 27.00 -22.76 -34.36
C LEU A 8 26.89 -22.35 -32.88
N LEU A 9 27.55 -21.27 -32.51
CA LEU A 9 27.26 -20.56 -31.25
C LEU A 9 25.91 -19.84 -31.39
N LEU A 10 24.83 -20.44 -30.86
CA LEU A 10 23.57 -19.74 -30.65
C LEU A 10 23.82 -18.72 -29.54
N PRO A 11 23.49 -17.43 -29.75
CA PRO A 11 23.52 -16.46 -28.66
C PRO A 11 22.48 -16.90 -27.62
N LEU A 12 22.91 -17.17 -26.37
CA LEU A 12 22.02 -17.16 -25.22
C LEU A 12 21.49 -15.71 -25.12
N ALA A 13 20.23 -15.48 -25.45
CA ALA A 13 19.56 -14.25 -25.07
C ALA A 13 19.59 -14.21 -23.54
N ALA A 14 20.36 -13.28 -22.97
CA ALA A 14 20.24 -12.98 -21.55
C ALA A 14 18.79 -12.51 -21.33
N GLN A 15 17.99 -13.29 -20.62
CA GLN A 15 16.69 -12.87 -20.18
C GLN A 15 16.91 -11.74 -19.18
N ALA A 16 16.37 -10.57 -19.44
CA ALA A 16 16.46 -9.46 -18.49
C ALA A 16 15.82 -9.89 -17.17
N ASP A 17 16.48 -9.59 -16.06
CA ASP A 17 15.93 -9.86 -14.74
C ASP A 17 14.59 -9.13 -14.60
N THR A 18 13.60 -9.84 -14.09
CA THR A 18 12.24 -9.31 -13.86
C THR A 18 11.94 -9.34 -12.37
N ILE A 19 11.41 -8.26 -11.84
CA ILE A 19 11.05 -8.11 -10.43
C ILE A 19 9.53 -7.99 -10.32
N ARG A 20 8.89 -8.85 -9.53
CA ARG A 20 7.47 -8.77 -9.21
C ARG A 20 7.26 -7.91 -7.97
N ILE A 21 6.56 -6.78 -8.13
CA ILE A 21 6.20 -5.86 -7.05
C ILE A 21 4.69 -5.93 -6.85
N ALA A 22 4.25 -6.06 -5.60
CA ALA A 22 2.83 -6.19 -5.28
C ALA A 22 2.40 -5.27 -4.14
N THR A 23 1.09 -5.02 -4.09
CA THR A 23 0.40 -4.43 -2.93
C THR A 23 -0.75 -5.33 -2.51
N PHE A 24 -1.00 -5.42 -1.20
CA PHE A 24 -2.12 -6.20 -0.67
C PHE A 24 -2.62 -5.63 0.66
N ASN A 25 -3.83 -5.08 0.66
CA ASN A 25 -4.53 -4.81 1.91
C ASN A 25 -5.09 -6.13 2.44
N THR A 26 -4.41 -6.65 3.46
CA THR A 26 -4.65 -7.98 4.01
C THR A 26 -5.83 -8.04 4.97
N GLU A 27 -6.30 -6.89 5.47
CA GLU A 27 -7.28 -6.81 6.57
C GLU A 27 -6.90 -7.69 7.79
N LEU A 28 -5.60 -7.92 7.99
CA LEU A 28 -5.05 -8.61 9.15
C LEU A 28 -4.98 -7.69 10.37
N SER A 29 -6.12 -7.11 10.72
CA SER A 29 -6.28 -6.30 11.92
C SER A 29 -7.22 -6.98 12.91
N ARG A 30 -7.01 -6.73 14.20
CA ARG A 30 -7.76 -7.35 15.29
C ARG A 30 -8.28 -6.29 16.26
N LYS A 31 -9.22 -6.68 17.13
CA LYS A 31 -9.85 -5.77 18.10
C LYS A 31 -8.95 -5.38 19.29
N GLY A 32 -7.70 -5.78 19.29
CA GLY A 32 -6.78 -5.46 20.39
C GLY A 32 -5.33 -5.85 20.06
N PRO A 33 -4.36 -5.22 20.72
CA PRO A 33 -2.94 -5.45 20.47
C PRO A 33 -2.53 -6.90 20.79
N GLY A 34 -1.63 -7.45 19.96
CA GLY A 34 -1.10 -8.81 20.11
C GLY A 34 -2.05 -9.94 19.69
N LEU A 35 -3.31 -9.62 19.34
CA LEU A 35 -4.25 -10.66 18.92
C LEU A 35 -3.89 -11.23 17.55
N LEU A 36 -3.35 -10.42 16.63
CA LEU A 36 -2.88 -10.91 15.35
C LEU A 36 -1.70 -11.87 15.52
N LEU A 37 -0.72 -11.54 16.35
CA LEU A 37 0.40 -12.45 16.66
C LEU A 37 -0.10 -13.81 17.20
N ARG A 38 -1.06 -13.79 18.13
CA ARG A 38 -1.69 -15.00 18.65
C ARG A 38 -2.35 -15.80 17.52
N ASP A 39 -3.07 -15.15 16.62
CA ASP A 39 -3.81 -15.80 15.55
C ASP A 39 -2.85 -16.40 14.49
N ILE A 40 -1.73 -15.73 14.19
CA ILE A 40 -0.64 -16.30 13.37
C ILE A 40 -0.11 -17.59 14.02
N GLN A 41 0.19 -17.56 15.30
CA GLN A 41 0.72 -18.73 16.05
C GLN A 41 -0.27 -19.89 16.15
N ARG A 42 -1.58 -19.61 15.99
CA ARG A 42 -2.65 -20.62 16.04
C ARG A 42 -3.11 -21.09 14.65
N ASN A 43 -2.43 -20.66 13.60
CA ASN A 43 -2.81 -20.97 12.22
C ASN A 43 -4.25 -20.55 11.89
N ASP A 44 -4.64 -19.33 12.29
CA ASP A 44 -5.96 -18.78 11.99
C ASP A 44 -6.29 -18.85 10.49
N GLY A 45 -7.54 -19.14 10.17
CA GLY A 45 -7.96 -19.41 8.79
C GLY A 45 -7.75 -18.24 7.85
N GLN A 46 -7.99 -16.97 8.29
CA GLN A 46 -7.72 -15.79 7.48
C GLN A 46 -6.21 -15.59 7.24
N VAL A 47 -5.39 -15.80 8.28
CA VAL A 47 -3.92 -15.72 8.16
C VAL A 47 -3.42 -16.75 7.14
N GLN A 48 -3.91 -17.99 7.21
CA GLN A 48 -3.54 -19.05 6.26
C GLN A 48 -3.98 -18.72 4.83
N ALA A 49 -5.13 -18.08 4.67
CA ALA A 49 -5.61 -17.62 3.36
C ALA A 49 -4.74 -16.49 2.78
N VAL A 50 -4.33 -15.51 3.61
CA VAL A 50 -3.38 -14.46 3.19
C VAL A 50 -2.04 -15.06 2.77
N VAL A 51 -1.51 -16.00 3.56
CA VAL A 51 -0.28 -16.72 3.22
C VAL A 51 -0.43 -17.48 1.89
N ALA A 52 -1.55 -18.16 1.67
CA ALA A 52 -1.80 -18.87 0.42
C ALA A 52 -1.86 -17.94 -0.80
N VAL A 53 -2.48 -16.75 -0.68
CA VAL A 53 -2.49 -15.73 -1.75
C VAL A 53 -1.07 -15.28 -2.07
N LEU A 54 -0.26 -14.95 -1.06
CA LEU A 54 1.12 -14.50 -1.26
C LEU A 54 2.00 -15.60 -1.89
N THR A 55 1.84 -16.84 -1.44
CA THR A 55 2.60 -17.98 -1.98
C THR A 55 2.16 -18.43 -3.38
N GLU A 56 0.96 -18.09 -3.80
CA GLU A 56 0.49 -18.33 -5.18
C GLU A 56 1.04 -17.27 -6.14
N VAL A 57 1.08 -16.00 -5.71
CA VAL A 57 1.54 -14.88 -6.55
C VAL A 57 3.07 -14.75 -6.57
N LEU A 58 3.75 -15.12 -5.47
CA LEU A 58 5.21 -15.08 -5.31
C LEU A 58 5.83 -13.70 -5.59
N PRO A 59 5.37 -12.60 -4.99
CA PRO A 59 6.01 -11.30 -5.20
C PRO A 59 7.44 -11.29 -4.65
N ASP A 60 8.34 -10.56 -5.33
CA ASP A 60 9.69 -10.32 -4.84
C ASP A 60 9.72 -9.22 -3.78
N ILE A 61 8.84 -8.22 -3.95
CA ILE A 61 8.61 -7.12 -3.03
C ILE A 61 7.11 -6.97 -2.84
N VAL A 62 6.64 -6.88 -1.60
CA VAL A 62 5.23 -6.63 -1.32
C VAL A 62 5.02 -5.57 -0.25
N ALA A 63 4.15 -4.60 -0.57
CA ALA A 63 3.60 -3.63 0.37
C ALA A 63 2.29 -4.18 0.94
N LEU A 64 2.24 -4.41 2.26
CA LEU A 64 1.05 -4.86 2.96
C LEU A 64 0.38 -3.68 3.67
N GLN A 65 -0.95 -3.61 3.58
CA GLN A 65 -1.79 -2.72 4.33
C GLN A 65 -2.70 -3.53 5.26
N GLY A 66 -3.25 -2.88 6.28
CA GLY A 66 -4.21 -3.50 7.19
C GLY A 66 -3.61 -4.59 8.09
N ILE A 67 -2.32 -4.53 8.39
CA ILE A 67 -1.64 -5.45 9.30
C ILE A 67 -1.38 -4.77 10.65
N ASP A 68 -1.74 -5.42 11.77
CA ASP A 68 -1.46 -4.86 13.09
C ASP A 68 0.04 -4.81 13.36
N TRP A 69 0.50 -3.64 13.82
CA TRP A 69 1.89 -3.40 14.19
C TRP A 69 2.12 -3.62 15.69
N ASP A 70 3.30 -4.09 16.06
CA ASP A 70 3.79 -4.10 17.43
C ASP A 70 5.22 -3.56 17.52
N MET A 71 5.58 -3.03 18.70
CA MET A 71 6.84 -2.32 18.92
C MET A 71 8.09 -3.18 18.67
N ASP A 72 8.00 -4.48 18.93
CA ASP A 72 9.11 -5.42 18.81
C ASP A 72 9.16 -6.09 17.43
N GLY A 73 8.20 -5.79 16.52
CA GLY A 73 8.10 -6.38 15.18
C GLY A 73 7.77 -7.88 15.17
N ARG A 74 7.28 -8.41 16.29
CA ARG A 74 7.03 -9.86 16.47
C ARG A 74 5.94 -10.38 15.56
N THR A 75 4.91 -9.57 15.31
CA THR A 75 3.79 -9.92 14.43
C THR A 75 4.27 -10.07 12.98
N LEU A 76 5.02 -9.09 12.48
CA LEU A 76 5.54 -9.13 11.12
C LEU A 76 6.56 -10.26 10.94
N THR A 77 7.47 -10.45 11.92
CA THR A 77 8.42 -11.56 11.90
C THR A 77 7.72 -12.92 11.87
N ALA A 78 6.68 -13.11 12.70
CA ALA A 78 5.92 -14.36 12.71
C ALA A 78 5.19 -14.63 11.39
N LEU A 79 4.68 -13.58 10.72
CA LEU A 79 4.10 -13.73 9.38
C LEU A 79 5.17 -14.10 8.34
N ALA A 80 6.34 -13.44 8.38
CA ALA A 80 7.46 -13.75 7.48
C ALA A 80 7.99 -15.19 7.69
N ASP A 81 8.07 -15.65 8.94
CA ASP A 81 8.45 -17.04 9.26
C ASP A 81 7.44 -18.03 8.66
N LEU A 82 6.15 -17.76 8.79
CA LEU A 82 5.10 -18.60 8.22
C LEU A 82 5.16 -18.65 6.68
N LEU A 83 5.47 -17.52 6.02
CA LEU A 83 5.70 -17.46 4.57
C LEU A 83 6.94 -18.26 4.17
N ARG A 84 8.05 -18.14 4.91
CA ARG A 84 9.28 -18.92 4.69
C ARG A 84 9.02 -20.42 4.81
N ASP A 85 8.25 -20.86 5.78
CA ASP A 85 7.86 -22.27 5.94
C ASP A 85 7.05 -22.80 4.75
N LYS A 86 6.45 -21.90 3.96
CA LYS A 86 5.74 -22.22 2.72
C LYS A 86 6.59 -22.00 1.46
N GLY A 87 7.87 -21.70 1.62
CA GLY A 87 8.82 -21.53 0.50
C GLY A 87 8.92 -20.11 -0.04
N LEU A 88 8.28 -19.12 0.58
CA LEU A 88 8.36 -17.71 0.22
C LEU A 88 9.14 -16.95 1.29
N ASP A 89 10.46 -16.79 1.09
CA ASP A 89 11.36 -16.18 2.06
C ASP A 89 11.54 -14.69 1.80
N TYR A 90 11.30 -13.89 2.85
CA TYR A 90 11.52 -12.44 2.87
C TYR A 90 12.50 -12.08 3.99
N PRO A 91 13.80 -12.09 3.74
CA PRO A 91 14.80 -11.77 4.75
C PRO A 91 14.81 -10.31 5.18
N HIS A 92 14.21 -9.41 4.38
CA HIS A 92 14.22 -7.98 4.65
C HIS A 92 12.80 -7.48 4.90
N LEU A 93 12.59 -6.92 6.08
CA LEU A 93 11.29 -6.45 6.56
C LEU A 93 11.39 -4.98 6.97
N TYR A 94 10.38 -4.18 6.65
CA TYR A 94 10.27 -2.82 7.14
C TYR A 94 8.84 -2.54 7.63
N SER A 95 8.73 -1.99 8.82
CA SER A 95 7.49 -1.47 9.40
C SER A 95 7.83 -0.50 10.53
N THR A 96 7.08 0.59 10.64
CA THR A 96 7.19 1.57 11.72
C THR A 96 5.83 1.77 12.39
N ARG A 97 5.83 2.48 13.54
CA ARG A 97 4.59 2.77 14.24
C ARG A 97 3.65 3.60 13.37
N PRO A 98 2.46 3.10 13.02
CA PRO A 98 1.51 3.82 12.18
C PRO A 98 0.81 4.95 12.96
N ASN A 99 0.19 5.86 12.23
CA ASN A 99 -0.69 6.88 12.78
C ASN A 99 -2.05 6.33 13.24
N SER A 100 -2.46 5.20 12.68
CA SER A 100 -3.71 4.54 13.05
C SER A 100 -3.70 4.10 14.51
N GLY A 101 -4.69 4.60 15.26
CA GLY A 101 -4.79 4.41 16.70
C GLY A 101 -3.78 5.19 17.54
N LEU A 102 -2.92 6.03 16.93
CA LEU A 102 -2.00 6.91 17.66
C LEU A 102 -2.77 8.11 18.20
N HIS A 103 -2.93 8.17 19.53
CA HIS A 103 -3.71 9.22 20.19
C HIS A 103 -3.15 10.62 19.90
N SER A 104 -4.02 11.55 19.45
CA SER A 104 -3.60 12.91 19.10
C SER A 104 -3.56 13.87 20.28
N GLY A 105 -4.41 13.68 21.27
CA GLY A 105 -4.64 14.60 22.39
C GLY A 105 -5.67 15.70 22.04
N PHE A 106 -6.32 15.62 20.89
CA PHE A 106 -7.31 16.59 20.41
C PHE A 106 -8.59 15.88 19.97
N ASP A 107 -9.71 16.60 20.03
CA ASP A 107 -10.96 16.21 19.37
C ASP A 107 -10.77 16.41 17.85
N LEU A 108 -10.50 15.33 17.13
CA LEU A 108 -10.26 15.36 15.69
C LEU A 108 -11.51 15.02 14.87
N ASP A 109 -12.53 14.43 15.47
CA ASP A 109 -13.80 14.08 14.76
C ASP A 109 -14.96 15.02 15.09
N GLY A 110 -14.75 15.95 16.04
CA GLY A 110 -15.73 17.01 16.37
C GLY A 110 -16.89 16.52 17.23
N ASP A 111 -16.77 15.40 17.93
CA ASP A 111 -17.82 14.85 18.80
C ASP A 111 -17.85 15.49 20.19
N GLY A 112 -16.91 16.41 20.49
CA GLY A 112 -16.76 17.12 21.77
C GLY A 112 -15.97 16.34 22.82
N ARG A 113 -15.35 15.23 22.48
CA ARG A 113 -14.50 14.42 23.33
C ARG A 113 -13.07 14.46 22.83
N VAL A 114 -12.13 13.89 23.58
CA VAL A 114 -10.71 13.83 23.22
C VAL A 114 -10.18 12.39 23.29
N GLN A 115 -11.09 11.44 23.39
CA GLN A 115 -10.74 10.01 23.53
C GLN A 115 -11.68 9.17 22.65
N GLY A 116 -11.11 8.51 21.71
CA GLY A 116 -11.84 7.63 20.81
C GLY A 116 -10.99 7.25 19.59
N PRO A 117 -11.44 6.29 18.80
CA PRO A 117 -10.75 5.93 17.55
C PRO A 117 -10.71 7.09 16.53
N GLY A 118 -11.71 8.00 16.57
CA GLY A 118 -11.80 9.18 15.70
C GLY A 118 -10.81 10.28 16.06
N ASP A 119 -10.32 10.31 17.30
CA ASP A 119 -9.34 11.28 17.83
C ASP A 119 -7.89 10.84 17.68
N ALA A 120 -7.66 9.65 17.17
CA ALA A 120 -6.33 9.23 16.79
C ALA A 120 -5.86 9.96 15.53
N GLN A 121 -4.55 10.06 15.34
CA GLN A 121 -3.96 10.64 14.12
C GLN A 121 -4.46 9.96 12.83
N GLY A 122 -4.78 8.69 12.90
CA GLY A 122 -5.60 7.94 11.96
C GLY A 122 -6.52 7.02 12.73
N TRP A 123 -7.73 6.80 12.20
CA TRP A 123 -8.71 5.97 12.89
C TRP A 123 -8.15 4.61 13.28
N GLY A 124 -8.32 4.22 14.53
CA GLY A 124 -7.84 2.93 15.02
C GLY A 124 -8.20 2.70 16.48
N LEU A 125 -8.40 1.43 16.84
CA LEU A 125 -8.83 1.02 18.18
C LEU A 125 -7.71 1.13 19.24
N TYR A 126 -6.46 1.09 18.80
CA TYR A 126 -5.24 1.18 19.64
C TYR A 126 -4.05 1.53 18.75
N THR A 127 -2.99 2.03 19.33
CA THR A 127 -1.75 2.33 18.60
C THR A 127 -1.19 1.07 17.95
N GLY A 128 -1.04 1.09 16.63
CA GLY A 128 -0.60 -0.06 15.83
C GLY A 128 -1.71 -0.82 15.13
N HIS A 129 -2.98 -0.42 15.29
CA HIS A 129 -4.10 -1.00 14.54
C HIS A 129 -3.98 -0.69 13.05
N GLN A 130 -4.18 -1.67 12.17
CA GLN A 130 -4.21 -1.47 10.71
C GLN A 130 -2.96 -0.77 10.13
N GLY A 131 -1.76 -1.18 10.56
CA GLY A 131 -0.51 -0.60 10.07
C GLY A 131 -0.14 -1.01 8.65
N LEU A 132 1.10 -0.65 8.29
CA LEU A 132 1.77 -0.97 7.02
C LEU A 132 2.99 -1.86 7.27
N ALA A 133 3.34 -2.67 6.26
CA ALA A 133 4.61 -3.38 6.23
C ALA A 133 5.14 -3.54 4.80
N VAL A 134 6.45 -3.62 4.66
CA VAL A 134 7.14 -4.01 3.42
C VAL A 134 7.92 -5.28 3.69
N LEU A 135 7.72 -6.27 2.84
CA LEU A 135 8.48 -7.50 2.82
C LEU A 135 9.24 -7.56 1.50
N SER A 136 10.55 -7.85 1.56
CA SER A 136 11.40 -7.87 0.38
C SER A 136 12.35 -9.06 0.41
N ARG A 137 12.57 -9.68 -0.75
CA ARG A 137 13.64 -10.65 -0.99
C ARG A 137 15.00 -9.98 -1.14
N PHE A 138 15.00 -8.67 -1.35
CA PHE A 138 16.19 -7.85 -1.61
C PHE A 138 16.44 -6.89 -0.45
N ASP A 139 17.68 -6.43 -0.34
CA ASP A 139 18.15 -5.61 0.76
C ASP A 139 17.44 -4.25 0.80
N ILE A 140 16.92 -3.88 1.98
CA ILE A 140 16.28 -2.59 2.24
C ILE A 140 17.32 -1.64 2.85
N ARG A 141 17.51 -0.48 2.24
CA ARG A 141 18.40 0.57 2.76
C ARG A 141 17.74 1.33 3.90
N HIS A 142 17.61 0.71 5.07
CA HIS A 142 16.88 1.25 6.23
C HIS A 142 17.27 2.68 6.60
N SER A 143 18.55 3.04 6.49
CA SER A 143 19.04 4.39 6.82
C SER A 143 18.64 5.48 5.81
N GLU A 144 18.16 5.08 4.64
CA GLU A 144 17.75 5.97 3.55
C GLU A 144 16.24 6.07 3.42
N VAL A 145 15.48 5.34 4.25
CA VAL A 145 14.02 5.40 4.25
C VAL A 145 13.55 6.82 4.60
N ARG A 146 12.61 7.32 3.82
CA ARG A 146 11.93 8.60 4.08
C ARG A 146 10.52 8.29 4.55
N ASP A 147 10.21 8.74 5.76
CA ASP A 147 8.91 8.55 6.38
C ASP A 147 8.18 9.91 6.51
N PHE A 148 7.04 10.05 5.85
CA PHE A 148 6.19 11.24 5.89
C PHE A 148 5.01 11.10 6.86
N SER A 149 5.00 10.06 7.70
CA SER A 149 3.89 9.82 8.64
C SER A 149 3.70 10.97 9.64
N ASP A 150 4.77 11.71 9.95
CA ASP A 150 4.74 12.84 10.87
C ASP A 150 4.34 14.19 10.22
N LEU A 151 4.19 14.23 8.88
CA LEU A 151 3.80 15.45 8.17
C LEU A 151 2.43 15.91 8.65
N LEU A 152 2.34 17.18 9.10
CA LEU A 152 1.06 17.78 9.44
C LEU A 152 0.25 18.03 8.18
N TRP A 153 -1.05 17.78 8.22
CA TRP A 153 -1.91 17.96 7.04
C TRP A 153 -1.86 19.39 6.50
N GLN A 154 -1.89 20.40 7.37
CA GLN A 154 -1.79 21.80 6.99
C GLN A 154 -0.47 22.16 6.28
N ASP A 155 0.59 21.38 6.45
CA ASP A 155 1.92 21.66 5.89
C ASP A 155 2.12 21.02 4.51
N LEU A 156 1.17 20.22 4.02
CA LEU A 156 1.21 19.73 2.65
C LEU A 156 0.96 20.92 1.69
N PRO A 157 1.84 21.21 0.71
CA PRO A 157 1.59 22.22 -0.30
C PRO A 157 0.25 22.04 -1.01
N GLY A 158 -0.65 23.03 -0.90
CA GLY A 158 -1.99 22.98 -1.46
C GLY A 158 -2.98 22.07 -0.70
N ALA A 159 -2.75 21.85 0.59
CA ALA A 159 -3.70 21.14 1.46
C ALA A 159 -5.06 21.82 1.49
N GLU A 160 -6.13 21.04 1.49
CA GLU A 160 -7.50 21.50 1.69
C GLU A 160 -8.04 20.96 3.02
N LEU A 161 -8.06 21.84 4.03
CA LEU A 161 -8.54 21.46 5.35
C LEU A 161 -10.07 21.65 5.47
N PRO A 162 -10.76 20.81 6.25
CA PRO A 162 -12.21 20.86 6.36
C PRO A 162 -12.68 22.14 7.05
N VAL A 163 -13.79 22.69 6.56
CA VAL A 163 -14.47 23.86 7.14
C VAL A 163 -15.97 23.64 7.17
N VAL A 164 -16.65 24.19 8.19
CA VAL A 164 -18.09 24.24 8.30
C VAL A 164 -18.51 25.68 8.48
N ASP A 165 -19.35 26.20 7.61
CA ASP A 165 -19.82 27.60 7.62
C ASP A 165 -18.66 28.63 7.70
N GLY A 166 -17.56 28.34 6.99
CA GLY A 166 -16.37 29.19 6.98
C GLY A 166 -15.48 29.10 8.22
N THR A 167 -15.83 28.20 9.15
CA THR A 167 -15.04 27.95 10.37
C THR A 167 -14.26 26.63 10.24
N PRO A 168 -12.96 26.60 10.60
CA PRO A 168 -12.17 25.38 10.60
C PRO A 168 -12.81 24.26 11.42
N PHE A 169 -12.94 23.09 10.84
CA PHE A 169 -13.49 21.88 11.49
C PHE A 169 -12.38 20.89 11.85
N PRO A 170 -12.40 20.26 13.03
CA PRO A 170 -13.28 20.56 14.17
C PRO A 170 -12.86 21.84 14.91
N SER A 171 -11.61 22.28 14.78
CA SER A 171 -11.08 23.54 15.30
C SER A 171 -9.72 23.86 14.67
N LEU A 172 -9.28 25.12 14.72
CA LEU A 172 -7.92 25.53 14.32
C LEU A 172 -6.83 24.75 15.09
N ASN A 173 -7.05 24.51 16.38
CA ASN A 173 -6.09 23.79 17.20
C ASN A 173 -5.96 22.32 16.82
N ALA A 174 -7.06 21.66 16.51
CA ALA A 174 -7.06 20.29 16.01
C ALA A 174 -6.35 20.18 14.67
N GLN A 175 -6.67 21.08 13.71
CA GLN A 175 -6.02 21.12 12.40
C GLN A 175 -4.51 21.35 12.50
N ALA A 176 -4.06 22.19 13.44
CA ALA A 176 -2.63 22.47 13.64
C ALA A 176 -1.83 21.27 14.15
N HIS A 177 -2.48 20.20 14.58
CA HIS A 177 -1.84 19.01 15.17
C HIS A 177 -2.19 17.71 14.41
N GLN A 178 -3.14 17.76 13.49
CA GLN A 178 -3.53 16.60 12.71
C GLN A 178 -2.47 16.28 11.66
N ARG A 179 -1.98 15.05 11.68
CA ARG A 179 -1.10 14.52 10.63
C ARG A 179 -1.90 14.21 9.36
N LEU A 180 -1.25 14.35 8.22
CA LEU A 180 -1.87 14.01 6.95
C LEU A 180 -2.12 12.51 6.84
N SER A 181 -1.09 11.69 6.96
CA SER A 181 -1.21 10.24 6.82
C SER A 181 -2.11 9.65 7.89
N SER A 182 -3.14 8.93 7.48
CA SER A 182 -3.99 8.16 8.39
C SER A 182 -3.30 6.89 8.89
N THR A 183 -2.38 6.34 8.11
CA THR A 183 -1.60 5.15 8.49
C THR A 183 -0.10 5.45 8.40
N GLY A 184 0.41 5.69 7.20
CA GLY A 184 1.80 6.04 6.93
C GLY A 184 2.02 6.26 5.44
N HIS A 185 3.09 7.00 5.10
CA HIS A 185 3.57 7.21 3.74
C HIS A 185 5.09 7.09 3.74
N TRP A 186 5.62 6.09 3.06
CA TRP A 186 7.05 5.77 3.08
C TRP A 186 7.64 5.69 1.69
N ILE A 187 8.87 6.16 1.54
CA ILE A 187 9.75 5.80 0.43
C ILE A 187 10.79 4.85 1.01
N VAL A 188 10.77 3.61 0.55
CA VAL A 188 11.63 2.52 1.02
C VAL A 188 12.57 2.13 -0.12
N PRO A 189 13.86 2.55 -0.09
CA PRO A 189 14.83 2.19 -1.11
C PRO A 189 15.25 0.72 -0.98
N ILE A 190 15.20 -0.03 -2.09
CA ILE A 190 15.46 -1.46 -2.15
C ILE A 190 16.48 -1.74 -3.26
N ASP A 191 17.56 -2.47 -2.93
CA ASP A 191 18.60 -2.87 -3.88
C ASP A 191 18.16 -4.13 -4.63
N THR A 192 17.75 -3.99 -5.88
CA THR A 192 17.28 -5.11 -6.70
C THR A 192 18.28 -5.49 -7.79
N PRO A 193 18.17 -6.68 -8.41
CA PRO A 193 19.02 -7.07 -9.57
C PRO A 193 18.92 -6.11 -10.77
N ILE A 194 17.83 -5.35 -10.90
CA ILE A 194 17.64 -4.36 -11.99
C ILE A 194 18.03 -2.93 -11.59
N GLY A 195 18.63 -2.76 -10.42
CA GLY A 195 19.02 -1.48 -9.84
C GLY A 195 18.23 -1.15 -8.58
N GLN A 196 18.51 0.01 -7.96
CA GLN A 196 17.73 0.48 -6.84
C GLN A 196 16.33 0.86 -7.30
N ILE A 197 15.32 0.40 -6.53
CA ILE A 197 13.92 0.81 -6.67
C ILE A 197 13.48 1.48 -5.38
N ASP A 198 12.93 2.68 -5.47
CA ASP A 198 12.29 3.36 -4.35
C ASP A 198 10.81 2.94 -4.29
N LEU A 199 10.46 2.07 -3.34
CA LEU A 199 9.08 1.67 -3.11
C LEU A 199 8.37 2.78 -2.33
N MET A 200 7.42 3.46 -2.98
CA MET A 200 6.57 4.51 -2.40
C MET A 200 5.26 3.87 -1.95
N THR A 201 5.09 3.64 -0.64
CA THR A 201 3.94 2.90 -0.13
C THR A 201 3.11 3.69 0.87
N PHE A 202 1.80 3.43 0.86
CA PHE A 202 0.83 4.14 1.69
C PHE A 202 -0.47 3.35 1.87
N HIS A 203 -1.30 3.85 2.79
CA HIS A 203 -2.69 3.44 2.94
C HIS A 203 -3.50 4.69 3.28
N ALA A 204 -4.23 5.21 2.33
CA ALA A 204 -5.05 6.39 2.50
C ALA A 204 -6.35 6.07 3.27
N SER A 205 -6.88 7.04 4.00
CA SER A 205 -8.19 6.91 4.65
C SER A 205 -9.31 6.72 3.61
N PRO A 206 -10.33 5.90 3.91
CA PRO A 206 -11.51 5.84 3.05
C PRO A 206 -12.20 7.21 3.02
N PRO A 207 -12.66 7.70 1.83
CA PRO A 207 -13.27 9.03 1.68
C PRO A 207 -14.75 9.06 2.08
N VAL A 208 -15.09 8.38 3.15
CA VAL A 208 -16.45 8.18 3.66
C VAL A 208 -16.42 8.12 5.20
N PHE A 209 -17.57 7.96 5.85
CA PHE A 209 -17.74 7.90 7.32
C PHE A 209 -17.53 9.24 8.02
N ASP A 210 -17.88 10.34 7.38
CA ASP A 210 -17.84 11.70 7.90
C ASP A 210 -19.15 12.43 7.60
N GLY A 211 -19.20 13.73 7.90
CA GLY A 211 -20.37 14.58 7.70
C GLY A 211 -20.22 15.54 6.52
N ALA A 212 -20.94 16.64 6.61
CA ALA A 212 -20.94 17.67 5.56
C ALA A 212 -19.59 18.42 5.41
N GLU A 213 -18.72 18.30 6.38
CA GLU A 213 -17.36 18.85 6.38
C GLU A 213 -16.42 18.13 5.41
N ASP A 214 -16.79 16.93 4.94
CA ASP A 214 -16.04 16.10 3.99
C ASP A 214 -14.58 15.89 4.43
N ARG A 215 -14.35 15.73 5.75
CA ARG A 215 -13.00 15.60 6.31
C ARG A 215 -12.22 14.42 5.72
N ASN A 216 -12.88 13.28 5.60
CA ASN A 216 -12.24 12.06 5.10
C ASN A 216 -12.04 12.13 3.58
N GLY A 217 -12.96 12.74 2.83
CA GLY A 217 -12.80 12.97 1.40
C GLY A 217 -11.65 13.92 1.09
N LEU A 218 -11.54 15.03 1.83
CA LEU A 218 -10.43 15.99 1.72
C LEU A 218 -9.09 15.35 2.11
N ARG A 219 -9.07 14.56 3.19
CA ARG A 219 -7.87 13.89 3.65
C ARG A 219 -7.41 12.83 2.66
N ASN A 220 -8.28 11.95 2.20
CA ASN A 220 -7.99 10.96 1.17
C ASN A 220 -7.38 11.60 -0.08
N ARG A 221 -8.00 12.69 -0.57
CA ARG A 221 -7.45 13.49 -1.68
C ARG A 221 -6.00 13.90 -1.42
N ASP A 222 -5.71 14.46 -0.26
CA ASP A 222 -4.40 15.00 0.05
C ASP A 222 -3.38 13.89 0.37
N GLU A 223 -3.79 12.76 0.93
CA GLU A 223 -2.96 11.55 1.09
C GLU A 223 -2.50 11.01 -0.28
N ILE A 224 -3.36 10.97 -1.28
CA ILE A 224 -3.01 10.56 -2.66
C ILE A 224 -2.10 11.61 -3.32
N ARG A 225 -2.42 12.91 -3.16
CA ARG A 225 -1.64 14.02 -3.72
C ARG A 225 -0.24 14.15 -3.14
N LEU A 226 0.02 13.62 -1.96
CA LEU A 226 1.35 13.65 -1.35
C LEU A 226 2.41 13.12 -2.32
N TRP A 227 2.11 12.07 -3.07
CA TRP A 227 3.06 11.50 -4.04
C TRP A 227 3.40 12.46 -5.18
N GLN A 228 2.43 13.20 -5.70
CA GLN A 228 2.71 14.24 -6.71
C GLN A 228 3.56 15.36 -6.13
N VAL A 229 3.26 15.81 -4.91
CA VAL A 229 4.06 16.84 -4.21
C VAL A 229 5.50 16.37 -3.97
N VAL A 230 5.70 15.09 -3.63
CA VAL A 230 7.04 14.49 -3.50
C VAL A 230 7.75 14.45 -4.84
N MET A 231 7.09 13.98 -5.90
CA MET A 231 7.68 13.92 -7.25
C MET A 231 8.00 15.32 -7.81
N ASP A 232 7.26 16.35 -7.38
CA ASP A 232 7.51 17.76 -7.74
C ASP A 232 8.63 18.41 -6.89
N GLY A 233 9.19 17.66 -5.92
CA GLY A 233 10.23 18.18 -5.01
C GLY A 233 9.71 19.07 -3.89
N GLY A 234 8.40 19.21 -3.71
CA GLY A 234 7.77 20.07 -2.71
C GLY A 234 8.00 19.63 -1.25
N LEU A 235 8.44 18.40 -1.03
CA LEU A 235 8.80 17.84 0.28
C LEU A 235 10.27 17.39 0.32
N GLY A 236 11.15 18.10 -0.35
CA GLY A 236 12.57 17.77 -0.51
C GLY A 236 12.88 17.15 -1.87
N SER A 237 14.15 16.73 -2.07
CA SER A 237 14.57 16.15 -3.35
C SER A 237 13.76 14.89 -3.67
N ALA A 238 13.06 14.87 -4.78
CA ALA A 238 12.59 13.63 -5.37
C ALA A 238 13.83 12.80 -5.74
N GLY A 239 13.81 11.49 -5.44
CA GLY A 239 14.85 10.59 -5.94
C GLY A 239 14.95 10.67 -7.47
N THR A 240 16.16 10.48 -8.01
CA THR A 240 16.40 10.50 -9.47
C THR A 240 16.37 9.10 -10.07
N GLY A 241 16.08 8.06 -9.27
CA GLY A 241 16.06 6.66 -9.66
C GLY A 241 14.66 6.14 -10.00
N ALA A 242 14.61 4.88 -10.42
CA ALA A 242 13.36 4.17 -10.64
C ALA A 242 12.56 4.05 -9.33
N PHE A 243 11.26 4.23 -9.41
CA PHE A 243 10.37 4.09 -8.26
C PHE A 243 9.05 3.38 -8.64
N VAL A 244 8.38 2.87 -7.63
CA VAL A 244 7.06 2.25 -7.78
C VAL A 244 6.16 2.72 -6.66
N ILE A 245 5.00 3.34 -6.97
CA ILE A 245 3.97 3.62 -5.99
C ILE A 245 3.12 2.35 -5.81
N ALA A 246 3.05 1.82 -4.59
CA ALA A 246 2.28 0.62 -4.30
C ALA A 246 1.51 0.79 -2.98
N GLY A 247 0.17 0.71 -3.04
CA GLY A 247 -0.66 0.89 -1.84
C GLY A 247 -2.15 0.91 -2.12
N ASP A 248 -2.88 1.11 -1.04
CA ASP A 248 -4.33 1.28 -1.04
C ASP A 248 -4.70 2.76 -0.97
N ALA A 249 -5.22 3.29 -2.07
CA ALA A 249 -5.70 4.68 -2.16
C ALA A 249 -7.13 4.85 -1.64
N ASN A 250 -7.85 3.76 -1.38
CA ASN A 250 -9.26 3.78 -1.00
C ASN A 250 -10.16 4.63 -1.94
N LEU A 251 -9.72 4.87 -3.17
CA LEU A 251 -10.38 5.74 -4.14
C LEU A 251 -10.36 5.13 -5.54
N ASP A 252 -11.55 4.94 -6.12
CA ASP A 252 -11.72 4.51 -7.50
C ASP A 252 -11.84 5.74 -8.42
N PRO A 253 -11.20 5.78 -9.60
CA PRO A 253 -11.22 6.95 -10.49
C PRO A 253 -12.59 7.25 -11.10
N VAL A 254 -13.55 6.32 -11.02
CA VAL A 254 -14.87 6.43 -11.65
C VAL A 254 -16.01 6.23 -10.66
N ARG A 255 -15.88 5.25 -9.74
CA ARG A 255 -16.96 4.77 -8.87
C ARG A 255 -16.83 5.28 -7.44
N GLY A 256 -17.90 5.11 -6.67
CA GLY A 256 -17.93 5.45 -5.24
C GLY A 256 -17.88 6.94 -4.96
N ASP A 257 -17.73 7.26 -3.69
CA ASP A 257 -17.60 8.62 -3.19
C ASP A 257 -16.14 9.09 -3.19
N GLY A 258 -15.90 10.31 -2.77
CA GLY A 258 -14.57 10.91 -2.67
C GLY A 258 -14.19 11.81 -3.86
N ARG A 259 -13.02 12.44 -3.76
CA ARG A 259 -12.49 13.44 -4.69
C ARG A 259 -11.64 12.75 -5.75
N LYS A 260 -12.32 12.20 -6.77
CA LYS A 260 -11.73 11.31 -7.79
C LYS A 260 -10.60 11.94 -8.59
N GLU A 261 -10.60 13.27 -8.69
CA GLU A 261 -9.52 14.01 -9.36
C GLU A 261 -8.14 13.72 -8.78
N ALA A 262 -8.03 13.36 -7.51
CA ALA A 262 -6.74 13.04 -6.88
C ALA A 262 -6.11 11.80 -7.52
N VAL A 263 -6.84 10.69 -7.60
CA VAL A 263 -6.33 9.48 -8.23
C VAL A 263 -6.28 9.61 -9.75
N GLN A 264 -7.23 10.31 -10.39
CA GLN A 264 -7.20 10.57 -11.83
C GLN A 264 -5.94 11.35 -12.23
N ASN A 265 -5.57 12.40 -11.47
CA ASN A 265 -4.36 13.17 -11.71
C ASN A 265 -3.09 12.32 -11.47
N LEU A 266 -3.09 11.46 -10.44
CA LEU A 266 -1.96 10.56 -10.18
C LEU A 266 -1.78 9.57 -11.35
N LEU A 267 -2.86 8.96 -11.83
CA LEU A 267 -2.83 8.02 -12.97
C LEU A 267 -2.44 8.69 -14.29
N ALA A 268 -2.71 9.99 -14.45
CA ALA A 268 -2.37 10.78 -15.63
C ALA A 268 -0.96 11.39 -15.57
N ASP A 269 -0.22 11.23 -14.48
CA ASP A 269 1.12 11.81 -14.33
C ASP A 269 2.11 11.12 -15.29
N PRO A 270 2.79 11.88 -16.19
CA PRO A 270 3.66 11.28 -17.21
C PRO A 270 4.91 10.59 -16.65
N ARG A 271 5.22 10.78 -15.37
CA ARG A 271 6.31 10.09 -14.67
C ARG A 271 5.94 8.67 -14.23
N LEU A 272 4.65 8.34 -14.29
CA LEU A 272 4.07 7.05 -13.89
C LEU A 272 3.52 6.29 -15.09
N GLN A 273 3.36 4.99 -14.89
CA GLN A 273 2.68 4.11 -15.82
C GLN A 273 1.52 3.43 -15.08
N ASP A 274 0.32 3.45 -15.66
CA ASP A 274 -0.78 2.62 -15.19
C ASP A 274 -0.89 1.37 -16.07
N PRO A 275 -0.47 0.18 -15.59
CA PRO A 275 -0.55 -1.06 -16.36
C PRO A 275 -1.98 -1.57 -16.53
N GLU A 276 -2.97 -0.96 -15.88
CA GLU A 276 -4.36 -1.45 -15.83
C GLU A 276 -4.45 -2.95 -15.52
N PRO A 277 -3.91 -3.40 -14.36
CA PRO A 277 -3.84 -4.82 -14.02
C PRO A 277 -5.23 -5.45 -14.01
N LYS A 278 -5.37 -6.61 -14.64
CA LYS A 278 -6.65 -7.32 -14.77
C LYS A 278 -6.59 -8.70 -14.15
N ASP A 279 -7.73 -9.15 -13.68
CA ASP A 279 -7.92 -10.55 -13.34
C ASP A 279 -8.11 -11.43 -14.59
N PRO A 280 -8.14 -12.77 -14.47
CA PRO A 280 -8.36 -13.67 -15.62
C PRO A 280 -9.68 -13.45 -16.37
N ALA A 281 -10.66 -12.78 -15.77
CA ALA A 281 -11.92 -12.42 -16.41
C ALA A 281 -11.89 -11.01 -17.06
N GLY A 282 -10.73 -10.33 -17.03
CA GLY A 282 -10.54 -9.00 -17.61
C GLY A 282 -11.07 -7.85 -16.77
N ARG A 283 -11.31 -8.05 -15.47
CA ARG A 283 -11.83 -7.04 -14.54
C ARG A 283 -10.70 -6.29 -13.85
N LEU A 284 -10.88 -4.97 -13.67
CA LEU A 284 -9.90 -4.06 -13.04
C LEU A 284 -10.11 -3.88 -11.53
N HIS A 285 -11.26 -4.32 -10.98
CA HIS A 285 -11.55 -4.07 -9.57
C HIS A 285 -10.62 -4.84 -8.63
N THR A 286 -10.22 -4.18 -7.56
CA THR A 286 -9.28 -4.72 -6.58
C THR A 286 -9.92 -4.96 -5.22
N VAL A 287 -11.17 -4.53 -5.04
CA VAL A 287 -11.95 -4.73 -3.82
C VAL A 287 -13.40 -5.06 -4.15
N GLU A 288 -14.05 -5.78 -3.25
CA GLU A 288 -15.47 -6.07 -3.31
C GLU A 288 -16.10 -5.86 -1.93
N TRP A 289 -16.82 -4.75 -1.76
CA TRP A 289 -17.56 -4.45 -0.55
C TRP A 289 -19.04 -4.80 -0.71
N GLU A 290 -19.66 -5.32 0.34
CA GLU A 290 -21.07 -5.72 0.32
C GLU A 290 -22.00 -4.54 0.02
N SER A 291 -21.72 -3.36 0.59
CA SER A 291 -22.55 -2.16 0.43
C SER A 291 -22.19 -1.28 -0.76
N ALA A 292 -20.89 -1.17 -1.07
CA ALA A 292 -20.38 -0.24 -2.10
C ALA A 292 -20.05 -0.94 -3.43
N GLY A 293 -20.01 -2.28 -3.44
CA GLY A 293 -19.74 -3.07 -4.63
C GLY A 293 -18.26 -3.16 -4.98
N GLN A 294 -17.98 -3.35 -6.28
CA GLN A 294 -16.65 -3.58 -6.82
C GLN A 294 -16.01 -2.26 -7.26
N MET A 295 -14.77 -1.99 -6.79
CA MET A 295 -14.00 -0.80 -7.11
C MET A 295 -12.52 -1.15 -7.34
N ARG A 296 -11.79 -0.26 -8.00
CA ARG A 296 -10.34 -0.28 -8.11
C ARG A 296 -9.76 0.74 -7.15
N VAL A 297 -9.19 0.28 -6.05
CA VAL A 297 -8.66 1.16 -4.98
C VAL A 297 -7.20 0.87 -4.63
N ASP A 298 -6.69 -0.31 -5.00
CA ASP A 298 -5.31 -0.73 -4.79
C ASP A 298 -4.52 -0.57 -6.09
N TYR A 299 -3.34 0.03 -6.01
CA TYR A 299 -2.54 0.42 -7.17
C TYR A 299 -1.08 -0.01 -7.03
N VAL A 300 -0.48 -0.44 -8.15
CA VAL A 300 0.96 -0.58 -8.34
C VAL A 300 1.31 0.19 -9.61
N LEU A 301 1.98 1.33 -9.45
CA LEU A 301 2.27 2.30 -10.51
C LEU A 301 3.79 2.46 -10.66
N PRO A 302 4.44 1.75 -11.60
CA PRO A 302 5.87 1.92 -11.88
C PRO A 302 6.17 3.29 -12.47
N SER A 303 7.36 3.82 -12.17
CA SER A 303 7.88 5.00 -12.85
C SER A 303 8.10 4.74 -14.35
N ALA A 304 8.11 5.81 -15.14
CA ALA A 304 8.33 5.73 -16.58
C ALA A 304 9.73 5.18 -16.97
N ASP A 305 10.66 5.10 -16.02
CA ASP A 305 12.02 4.55 -16.21
C ASP A 305 12.08 3.01 -16.14
N LEU A 306 10.98 2.35 -15.84
CA LEU A 306 10.88 0.89 -15.79
C LEU A 306 10.11 0.36 -17.00
N ALA A 307 10.48 -0.80 -17.50
CA ALA A 307 9.68 -1.51 -18.50
C ALA A 307 8.67 -2.43 -17.77
N ILE A 308 7.39 -2.32 -18.12
CA ILE A 308 6.36 -3.22 -17.63
C ILE A 308 6.40 -4.49 -18.47
N VAL A 309 6.57 -5.65 -17.83
CA VAL A 309 6.60 -6.97 -18.47
C VAL A 309 5.24 -7.64 -18.41
N ASP A 310 4.60 -7.61 -17.24
CA ASP A 310 3.27 -8.17 -17.01
C ASP A 310 2.61 -7.50 -15.78
N ALA A 311 1.29 -7.65 -15.63
CA ALA A 311 0.55 -7.12 -14.49
C ALA A 311 -0.74 -7.89 -14.28
N GLY A 312 -1.20 -7.97 -13.02
CA GLY A 312 -2.45 -8.66 -12.73
C GLY A 312 -3.06 -8.34 -11.38
N VAL A 313 -4.33 -8.70 -11.27
CA VAL A 313 -5.09 -8.78 -10.02
C VAL A 313 -5.28 -10.24 -9.68
N PHE A 314 -4.88 -10.65 -8.48
CA PHE A 314 -5.10 -12.01 -8.01
C PHE A 314 -6.57 -12.22 -7.64
N TRP A 315 -7.34 -12.60 -8.64
CA TRP A 315 -8.73 -13.00 -8.47
C TRP A 315 -8.98 -14.24 -9.31
N PRO A 316 -8.75 -15.45 -8.75
CA PRO A 316 -8.88 -16.71 -9.48
C PRO A 316 -10.26 -16.91 -10.08
N GLN A 317 -10.35 -17.85 -11.02
CA GLN A 317 -11.59 -18.18 -11.73
C GLN A 317 -12.75 -18.40 -10.74
N ASP A 318 -13.91 -17.85 -11.08
CA ASP A 318 -15.13 -17.94 -10.30
C ASP A 318 -15.52 -19.40 -10.00
N GLY A 319 -15.79 -19.69 -8.71
CA GLY A 319 -16.13 -21.02 -8.21
C GLY A 319 -14.94 -21.95 -7.95
N SER A 320 -13.69 -21.50 -8.11
CA SER A 320 -12.51 -22.27 -7.76
C SER A 320 -12.22 -22.27 -6.26
N ASP A 321 -11.48 -23.27 -5.78
CA ASP A 321 -11.00 -23.31 -4.38
C ASP A 321 -10.10 -22.11 -4.08
N LEU A 322 -9.26 -21.69 -5.03
CA LEU A 322 -8.41 -20.51 -4.90
C LEU A 322 -9.20 -19.22 -4.77
N GLN A 323 -10.36 -19.09 -5.43
CA GLN A 323 -11.23 -17.94 -5.22
C GLN A 323 -11.80 -17.90 -3.81
N THR A 324 -12.19 -19.06 -3.29
CA THR A 324 -12.67 -19.18 -1.89
C THR A 324 -11.59 -18.73 -0.91
N ILE A 325 -10.34 -19.16 -1.14
CA ILE A 325 -9.17 -18.72 -0.36
C ILE A 325 -8.98 -17.21 -0.48
N ALA A 326 -9.02 -16.65 -1.70
CA ALA A 326 -8.87 -15.21 -1.91
C ALA A 326 -9.97 -14.39 -1.22
N ARG A 327 -11.22 -14.86 -1.18
CA ARG A 327 -12.32 -14.24 -0.42
C ARG A 327 -12.12 -14.32 1.09
N GLN A 328 -11.58 -15.43 1.58
CA GLN A 328 -11.29 -15.63 3.00
C GLN A 328 -10.11 -14.75 3.46
N ALA A 329 -9.15 -14.48 2.58
CA ALA A 329 -7.98 -13.68 2.88
C ALA A 329 -8.34 -12.22 3.16
N SER A 330 -9.06 -11.58 2.24
CA SER A 330 -9.44 -10.16 2.34
C SER A 330 -10.59 -9.83 1.39
N ARG A 331 -11.28 -8.71 1.63
CA ARG A 331 -12.17 -8.08 0.64
C ARG A 331 -11.38 -7.43 -0.49
N HIS A 332 -10.12 -7.05 -0.24
CA HIS A 332 -9.18 -6.57 -1.26
C HIS A 332 -8.53 -7.74 -2.00
N ARG A 333 -7.95 -7.44 -3.15
CA ARG A 333 -7.21 -8.38 -4.00
C ARG A 333 -5.76 -7.94 -4.07
N LEU A 334 -4.86 -8.90 -4.04
CA LEU A 334 -3.46 -8.62 -4.31
C LEU A 334 -3.31 -8.13 -5.74
N VAL A 335 -2.66 -6.98 -5.93
CA VAL A 335 -2.30 -6.39 -7.22
C VAL A 335 -0.80 -6.49 -7.40
N TRP A 336 -0.34 -6.91 -8.59
CA TRP A 336 1.07 -7.07 -8.89
C TRP A 336 1.44 -6.55 -10.27
N VAL A 337 2.70 -6.15 -10.41
CA VAL A 337 3.33 -5.74 -11.68
C VAL A 337 4.72 -6.34 -11.74
N ASP A 338 5.05 -6.94 -12.88
CA ASP A 338 6.39 -7.39 -13.23
C ASP A 338 7.10 -6.28 -13.99
N VAL A 339 8.25 -5.86 -13.48
CA VAL A 339 9.07 -4.80 -14.09
C VAL A 339 10.48 -5.29 -14.40
N SER A 340 11.10 -4.70 -15.42
CA SER A 340 12.51 -4.87 -15.74
C SER A 340 13.17 -3.51 -15.97
N ALA A 341 14.51 -3.48 -16.02
CA ALA A 341 15.23 -2.30 -16.49
C ALA A 341 14.86 -2.02 -17.97
N GLN A 342 14.79 -0.72 -18.33
CA GLN A 342 14.64 -0.29 -19.74
C GLN A 342 15.92 -0.48 -20.51
#